data_5877e9a1a2e987a9728f8088b4c4fca8
#
_entry.id   5877e9a1a2e987a9728f8088b4c4fca8
#
_cell.length_a   1.000
_cell.length_b   1.000
_cell.length_c   1.000
_cell.angle_alpha   90.00
_cell.angle_beta   90.00
_cell.angle_gamma   90.00
#
_symmetry.space_group_name_H-M   'P 1'
#
loop_
_entity.id
_entity.type
_entity.pdbx_description
1 polymer ?
#
loop_
_entity_poly.entity_id
_entity_poly.type
_entity_poly.pdbx_seq_one_letter_code
_entity_poly.pdbx_strand_id
1 'polypeptide(L)'
;MQTFMERICFLLQVRPERLEEYKLRHKQVWPEMLQALSRAGWHNYSLFLREDGLLVGYLETPDFQLALRKMENLDINERWQRDMRPFFAGLAGRPDEGMMRLEEIFHLD
;
A
#
# COMPACT_ATOMS: atom_id res chain seq x y z
N MET A 1 -0.48 -8.02 -28.35
CA MET A 1 -0.91 -8.78 -27.16
C MET A 1 -1.20 -7.79 -26.03
N GLN A 2 -2.42 -7.84 -25.51
CA GLN A 2 -2.78 -6.99 -24.38
C GLN A 2 -2.27 -7.59 -23.09
N THR A 3 -1.63 -6.78 -22.28
CA THR A 3 -1.23 -7.17 -20.94
C THR A 3 -2.35 -6.75 -20.00
N PHE A 4 -2.97 -7.71 -19.33
CA PHE A 4 -3.98 -7.41 -18.34
C PHE A 4 -3.33 -7.00 -17.04
N MET A 5 -3.81 -5.89 -16.50
CA MET A 5 -3.41 -5.44 -15.18
C MET A 5 -4.59 -5.59 -14.24
N GLU A 6 -4.35 -6.17 -13.09
CA GLU A 6 -5.34 -6.14 -12.02
C GLU A 6 -5.37 -4.73 -11.43
N ARG A 7 -6.56 -4.21 -11.21
CA ARG A 7 -6.75 -2.96 -10.48
C ARG A 7 -7.14 -3.33 -9.05
N ILE A 8 -6.32 -2.91 -8.12
CA ILE A 8 -6.47 -3.30 -6.71
C ILE A 8 -6.78 -2.06 -5.88
N CYS A 9 -7.82 -2.14 -5.08
CA CYS A 9 -8.17 -1.11 -4.12
C CYS A 9 -8.28 -1.73 -2.74
N PHE A 10 -7.67 -1.08 -1.73
CA PHE A 10 -7.69 -1.60 -0.37
C PHE A 10 -7.85 -0.49 0.65
N LEU A 11 -8.27 -0.87 1.85
CA LEU A 11 -8.46 0.04 2.97
C LEU A 11 -7.55 -0.33 4.13
N LEU A 12 -7.06 0.71 4.80
CA LEU A 12 -6.38 0.61 6.09
C LEU A 12 -6.87 1.76 6.96
N GLN A 13 -6.64 1.68 8.26
CA GLN A 13 -7.04 2.74 9.18
C GLN A 13 -5.81 3.34 9.86
N VAL A 14 -5.52 4.60 9.51
CA VAL A 14 -4.47 5.37 10.17
C VAL A 14 -5.05 5.98 11.44
N ARG A 15 -4.27 6.02 12.50
CA ARG A 15 -4.70 6.67 13.75
C ARG A 15 -4.91 8.16 13.49
N PRO A 16 -6.11 8.71 13.81
CA PRO A 16 -6.40 10.12 13.49
C PRO A 16 -5.41 11.10 14.12
N GLU A 17 -4.89 10.80 15.30
CA GLU A 17 -3.94 11.66 16.00
C GLU A 17 -2.55 11.67 15.35
N ARG A 18 -2.31 10.82 14.36
CA ARG A 18 -1.00 10.72 13.69
C ARG A 18 -1.05 11.04 12.21
N LEU A 19 -2.13 11.65 11.73
CA LEU A 19 -2.30 11.92 10.29
C LEU A 19 -1.21 12.82 9.71
N GLU A 20 -0.86 13.90 10.40
CA GLU A 20 0.12 14.85 9.87
C GLU A 20 1.50 14.20 9.74
N GLU A 21 1.90 13.42 10.75
CA GLU A 21 3.17 12.70 10.70
C GLU A 21 3.18 11.65 9.58
N TYR A 22 2.06 10.95 9.41
CA TYR A 22 1.91 9.94 8.34
C TYR A 22 2.08 10.58 6.97
N LYS A 23 1.48 11.76 6.75
CA LYS A 23 1.62 12.49 5.49
C LYS A 23 3.07 12.90 5.24
N LEU A 24 3.76 13.38 6.29
CA LEU A 24 5.15 13.77 6.17
C LEU A 24 6.05 12.61 5.78
N ARG A 25 5.82 11.44 6.37
CA ARG A 25 6.57 10.23 6.03
C ARG A 25 6.42 9.87 4.56
N HIS A 26 5.24 10.11 3.98
CA HIS A 26 4.97 9.77 2.59
C HIS A 26 5.43 10.80 1.58
N LYS A 27 5.86 11.98 2.03
CA LYS A 27 6.54 12.95 1.18
C LYS A 27 7.99 12.57 0.93
N GLN A 28 8.54 11.70 1.75
CA GLN A 28 9.95 11.30 1.69
C GLN A 28 10.09 9.78 1.82
N VAL A 29 9.33 9.05 1.01
CA VAL A 29 9.48 7.59 0.96
C VAL A 29 10.89 7.26 0.49
N TRP A 30 11.52 6.30 1.15
CA TRP A 30 12.89 5.92 0.85
C TRP A 30 13.04 5.51 -0.62
N PRO A 31 14.05 6.05 -1.34
CA PRO A 31 14.23 5.69 -2.75
C PRO A 31 14.35 4.18 -2.99
N GLU A 32 15.02 3.46 -2.09
CA GLU A 32 15.16 2.02 -2.18
C GLU A 32 13.81 1.31 -2.07
N MET A 33 12.90 1.84 -1.24
CA MET A 33 11.55 1.30 -1.11
C MET A 33 10.73 1.53 -2.39
N LEU A 34 10.85 2.72 -2.98
CA LEU A 34 10.18 3.03 -4.24
C LEU A 34 10.64 2.09 -5.35
N GLN A 35 11.94 1.83 -5.43
CA GLN A 35 12.50 0.91 -6.42
C GLN A 35 12.00 -0.52 -6.19
N ALA A 36 11.93 -0.95 -4.93
CA ALA A 36 11.47 -2.28 -4.58
C ALA A 36 10.02 -2.49 -5.01
N LEU A 37 9.16 -1.51 -4.72
CA LEU A 37 7.76 -1.57 -5.13
C LEU A 37 7.62 -1.68 -6.65
N SER A 38 8.36 -0.85 -7.38
CA SER A 38 8.33 -0.85 -8.84
C SER A 38 8.76 -2.21 -9.41
N ARG A 39 9.86 -2.76 -8.89
CA ARG A 39 10.37 -4.07 -9.32
C ARG A 39 9.44 -5.21 -8.97
N ALA A 40 8.70 -5.07 -7.88
CA ALA A 40 7.75 -6.10 -7.44
C ALA A 40 6.43 -6.07 -8.23
N GLY A 41 6.26 -5.08 -9.10
CA GLY A 41 5.07 -5.00 -9.94
C GLY A 41 3.98 -4.08 -9.41
N TRP A 42 4.30 -3.20 -8.46
CA TRP A 42 3.36 -2.20 -7.95
C TRP A 42 3.44 -0.98 -8.85
N HIS A 43 2.45 -0.83 -9.74
CA HIS A 43 2.42 0.26 -10.70
C HIS A 43 1.24 1.17 -10.44
N ASN A 44 1.39 2.43 -10.83
CA ASN A 44 0.33 3.43 -10.69
C ASN A 44 -0.28 3.40 -9.29
N TYR A 45 0.58 3.33 -8.28
CA TYR A 45 0.20 3.16 -6.88
C TYR A 45 -0.04 4.51 -6.22
N SER A 46 -1.25 4.70 -5.71
CA SER A 46 -1.64 5.93 -5.03
C SER A 46 -2.32 5.63 -3.70
N LEU A 47 -2.09 6.50 -2.74
CA LEU A 47 -2.73 6.44 -1.44
C LEU A 47 -3.56 7.71 -1.24
N PHE A 48 -4.79 7.55 -0.77
CA PHE A 48 -5.70 8.64 -0.47
C PHE A 48 -6.10 8.56 1.00
N LEU A 49 -6.10 9.68 1.69
CA LEU A 49 -6.31 9.72 3.13
C LEU A 49 -7.49 10.62 3.48
N ARG A 50 -8.46 10.07 4.22
CA ARG A 50 -9.60 10.83 4.72
C ARG A 50 -9.28 11.41 6.09
N GLU A 51 -10.00 12.48 6.49
CA GLU A 51 -9.74 13.20 7.74
C GLU A 51 -9.87 12.34 9.00
N ASP A 52 -10.66 11.28 8.95
CA ASP A 52 -10.83 10.36 10.07
C ASP A 52 -9.78 9.23 10.09
N GLY A 53 -8.83 9.29 9.17
CA GLY A 53 -7.75 8.30 9.08
C GLY A 53 -8.01 7.15 8.15
N LEU A 54 -9.17 7.08 7.49
CA LEU A 54 -9.39 6.03 6.51
C LEU A 54 -8.43 6.21 5.35
N LEU A 55 -7.61 5.20 5.10
CA LEU A 55 -6.63 5.20 4.02
C LEU A 55 -7.15 4.31 2.90
N VAL A 56 -7.19 4.86 1.69
CA VAL A 56 -7.60 4.13 0.49
C VAL A 56 -6.38 4.01 -0.40
N GLY A 57 -5.99 2.77 -0.72
CA GLY A 57 -4.88 2.51 -1.63
C GLY A 57 -5.37 1.97 -2.95
N TYR A 58 -4.71 2.38 -4.03
CA TYR A 58 -5.00 1.89 -5.38
C TYR A 58 -3.70 1.58 -6.09
N LEU A 59 -3.64 0.44 -6.74
CA LEU A 59 -2.49 0.09 -7.57
C LEU A 59 -2.93 -0.76 -8.76
N GLU A 60 -2.05 -0.83 -9.75
CA GLU A 60 -2.21 -1.70 -10.90
C GLU A 60 -1.02 -2.65 -10.94
N THR A 61 -1.29 -3.91 -11.21
CA THR A 61 -0.24 -4.92 -11.21
C THR A 61 -0.62 -6.09 -12.12
N PRO A 62 0.36 -6.74 -12.76
CA PRO A 62 0.07 -7.94 -13.55
C PRO A 62 -0.47 -9.10 -12.71
N ASP A 63 -0.03 -9.21 -11.45
CA ASP A 63 -0.41 -10.30 -10.55
C ASP A 63 -0.22 -9.85 -9.11
N PHE A 64 -1.32 -9.55 -8.43
CA PHE A 64 -1.25 -8.99 -7.08
C PHE A 64 -0.65 -9.97 -6.07
N GLN A 65 -1.00 -11.24 -6.15
CA GLN A 65 -0.45 -12.23 -5.22
C GLN A 65 1.07 -12.33 -5.37
N LEU A 66 1.56 -12.30 -6.61
CA LEU A 66 2.99 -12.29 -6.86
C LEU A 66 3.65 -10.99 -6.38
N ALA A 67 2.98 -9.85 -6.61
CA ALA A 67 3.48 -8.55 -6.16
C ALA A 67 3.65 -8.53 -4.63
N LEU A 68 2.70 -9.09 -3.89
CA LEU A 68 2.80 -9.23 -2.45
C LEU A 68 3.97 -10.13 -2.05
N ARG A 69 4.09 -11.29 -2.70
CA ARG A 69 5.16 -12.23 -2.39
C ARG A 69 6.56 -11.65 -2.65
N LYS A 70 6.70 -10.88 -3.73
CA LYS A 70 7.99 -10.26 -4.06
C LYS A 70 8.44 -9.24 -3.04
N MET A 71 7.49 -8.60 -2.34
CA MET A 71 7.80 -7.64 -1.27
C MET A 71 8.02 -8.31 0.09
N GLU A 72 7.40 -9.46 0.31
CA GLU A 72 7.25 -10.07 1.62
C GLU A 72 8.54 -10.23 2.41
N ASN A 73 9.60 -10.69 1.76
CA ASN A 73 10.86 -11.02 2.43
C ASN A 73 11.98 -10.00 2.18
N LEU A 74 11.67 -8.86 1.55
CA LEU A 74 12.68 -7.84 1.32
C LEU A 74 12.99 -7.08 2.60
N ASP A 75 14.26 -6.93 2.91
CA ASP A 75 14.70 -6.20 4.09
C ASP A 75 14.18 -4.76 4.11
N ILE A 76 14.24 -4.08 2.97
CA ILE A 76 13.76 -2.70 2.88
C ILE A 76 12.26 -2.61 3.22
N ASN A 77 11.47 -3.59 2.78
CA ASN A 77 10.05 -3.62 3.08
C ASN A 77 9.80 -3.93 4.56
N GLU A 78 10.56 -4.86 5.13
CA GLU A 78 10.45 -5.18 6.55
C GLU A 78 10.69 -3.95 7.42
N ARG A 79 11.73 -3.17 7.09
CA ARG A 79 12.04 -1.94 7.81
C ARG A 79 10.94 -0.89 7.64
N TRP A 80 10.43 -0.73 6.42
CA TRP A 80 9.35 0.21 6.15
C TRP A 80 8.08 -0.16 6.90
N GLN A 81 7.68 -1.44 6.86
CA GLN A 81 6.49 -1.91 7.56
C GLN A 81 6.62 -1.73 9.07
N ARG A 82 7.79 -1.97 9.63
CA ARG A 82 8.06 -1.76 11.06
C ARG A 82 7.90 -0.30 11.43
N ASP A 83 8.41 0.61 10.60
CA ASP A 83 8.30 2.05 10.85
C ASP A 83 6.86 2.54 10.69
N MET A 84 6.09 1.95 9.79
CA MET A 84 4.73 2.38 9.52
C MET A 84 3.70 1.79 10.49
N ARG A 85 3.97 0.63 11.04
CA ARG A 85 3.00 -0.06 11.90
C ARG A 85 2.40 0.81 13.01
N PRO A 86 3.19 1.63 13.73
CA PRO A 86 2.63 2.46 14.82
C PRO A 86 1.58 3.48 14.37
N PHE A 87 1.54 3.81 13.09
CA PHE A 87 0.56 4.76 12.56
C PHE A 87 -0.82 4.16 12.41
N PHE A 88 -0.94 2.83 12.39
CA PHE A 88 -2.19 2.16 12.06
C PHE A 88 -2.92 1.65 13.29
N ALA A 89 -4.26 1.62 13.19
CA ALA A 89 -5.14 1.06 14.22
C ALA A 89 -5.66 -0.30 13.76
N GLY A 90 -5.87 -1.20 14.72
CA GLY A 90 -6.57 -2.46 14.48
C GLY A 90 -5.78 -3.53 13.75
N LEU A 91 -4.45 -3.38 13.64
CA LEU A 91 -3.63 -4.37 12.96
C LEU A 91 -3.08 -5.42 13.94
N ALA A 92 -3.18 -6.68 13.55
CA ALA A 92 -2.58 -7.79 14.30
C ALA A 92 -1.12 -8.01 13.89
N GLY A 93 -0.73 -7.58 12.68
CA GLY A 93 0.61 -7.77 12.13
C GLY A 93 1.09 -6.57 11.34
N ARG A 94 1.84 -6.84 10.28
CA ARG A 94 2.37 -5.78 9.40
C ARG A 94 1.22 -5.11 8.65
N PRO A 95 1.34 -3.79 8.35
CA PRO A 95 0.32 -3.09 7.56
C PRO A 95 0.01 -3.78 6.22
N ASP A 96 1.03 -4.27 5.51
CA ASP A 96 0.83 -4.92 4.22
C ASP A 96 0.12 -6.28 4.33
N GLU A 97 -0.03 -6.82 5.54
CA GLU A 97 -0.81 -8.03 5.78
C GLU A 97 -2.25 -7.72 6.21
N GLY A 98 -2.53 -6.47 6.52
CA GLY A 98 -3.83 -6.04 7.03
C GLY A 98 -4.70 -5.28 6.04
N MET A 99 -4.32 -5.27 4.77
CA MET A 99 -5.08 -4.58 3.73
C MET A 99 -6.44 -5.22 3.52
N MET A 100 -7.50 -4.41 3.67
CA MET A 100 -8.86 -4.87 3.38
C MET A 100 -9.17 -4.58 1.92
N ARG A 101 -9.13 -5.62 1.09
CA ARG A 101 -9.33 -5.49 -0.34
C ARG A 101 -10.80 -5.25 -0.68
N LEU A 102 -11.06 -4.30 -1.58
CA LEU A 102 -12.38 -4.00 -2.09
C LEU A 102 -12.58 -4.68 -3.43
N GLU A 103 -13.82 -5.12 -3.69
CA GLU A 103 -14.18 -5.73 -4.97
C GLU A 103 -14.45 -4.63 -6.00
N GLU A 104 -13.86 -4.74 -7.20
CA GLU A 104 -14.18 -3.84 -8.29
C GLU A 104 -15.53 -4.27 -8.90
N ILE A 105 -16.50 -3.38 -8.87
CA ILE A 105 -17.84 -3.69 -9.39
C ILE A 105 -18.15 -3.00 -10.69
N PHE A 106 -17.32 -2.05 -11.12
CA PHE A 106 -17.54 -1.31 -12.35
C PHE A 106 -16.26 -0.63 -12.79
N HIS A 107 -16.00 -0.58 -14.08
CA HIS A 107 -14.89 0.15 -14.66
C HIS A 107 -15.26 0.64 -16.05
N LEU A 108 -14.91 1.88 -16.36
CA LEU A 108 -15.04 2.47 -17.69
C LEU A 108 -13.67 3.02 -18.11
N ASP A 109 -13.20 2.60 -19.27
CA ASP A 109 -11.97 3.16 -19.86
C ASP A 109 -12.17 4.59 -20.34
#